data_942c3aeea2dd958513882856d3a442a0
#
_entry.id   942c3aeea2dd958513882856d3a442a0
#
_cell.length_a   1.000
_cell.length_b   1.000
_cell.length_c   1.000
_cell.angle_alpha   90.00
_cell.angle_beta   90.00
_cell.angle_gamma   90.00
#
_symmetry.space_group_name_H-M   'P 1'
#
loop_
_entity.id
_entity.type
_entity.pdbx_description
1 polymer ?
#
loop_
_entity_poly.entity_id
_entity_poly.type
_entity_poly.pdbx_seq_one_letter_code
_entity_poly.pdbx_strand_id
1 'polypeptide(L)'
;MGSEMCIRDRLYNQYYGKSTGTDNSGIEYVVKDNKIVKINSGNSLLRPGEIVVSATGNGKNILSGLNVGDDLVVNQILNTPWDSATDILGVGPRLVKNGQVDITSSIEQIGPDVTGARAPRTAVGILKNGNVLFAVLDGRQAHSKGMMLDEFARFLIGMEVVDAVNFDGGGSSELVIGGKIVNSPSDGMERPVATALTAVRR
;
A
#
# COMPACT_ATOMS: atom_id res chain seq x y z
N MET A 1 19.20 2.37 23.14
CA MET A 1 19.83 2.67 21.86
C MET A 1 18.93 2.09 20.78
N GLY A 2 18.13 2.93 20.16
CA GLY A 2 17.27 2.51 19.04
C GLY A 2 18.16 2.14 17.87
N SER A 3 18.05 0.91 17.40
CA SER A 3 18.60 0.55 16.10
C SER A 3 17.81 1.35 15.07
N GLU A 4 18.43 2.33 14.43
CA GLU A 4 17.92 2.85 13.18
C GLU A 4 17.84 1.65 12.23
N MET A 5 16.62 1.17 12.01
CA MET A 5 16.38 0.23 10.92
C MET A 5 16.89 0.91 9.65
N CYS A 6 17.87 0.30 9.00
CA CYS A 6 18.30 0.75 7.69
C CYS A 6 17.13 0.64 6.73
N ILE A 7 16.40 1.76 6.54
CA ILE A 7 15.25 1.90 5.62
C ILE A 7 15.64 1.57 4.15
N ARG A 8 16.87 1.16 3.90
CA ARG A 8 17.44 0.91 2.57
C ARG A 8 17.51 -0.55 2.17
N ASP A 9 17.36 -1.48 3.13
CA ASP A 9 17.27 -2.90 2.79
C ASP A 9 15.86 -3.22 2.32
N ARG A 10 15.72 -3.86 1.18
CA ARG A 10 14.42 -4.05 0.51
C ARG A 10 14.31 -5.44 -0.09
N LEU A 11 13.06 -5.90 -0.14
CA LEU A 11 12.66 -7.09 -0.87
C LEU A 11 11.87 -6.67 -2.10
N TYR A 12 12.27 -7.15 -3.26
CA TYR A 12 11.60 -6.86 -4.52
C TYR A 12 11.10 -8.16 -5.16
N ASN A 13 9.98 -8.05 -5.86
CA ASN A 13 9.43 -9.13 -6.69
C ASN A 13 8.95 -8.59 -8.05
N GLN A 14 8.43 -9.46 -8.91
CA GLN A 14 7.96 -9.12 -10.25
C GLN A 14 6.90 -8.01 -10.33
N TYR A 15 6.17 -7.74 -9.25
CA TYR A 15 5.10 -6.74 -9.21
C TYR A 15 5.63 -5.32 -8.97
N TYR A 16 6.86 -5.17 -8.53
CA TYR A 16 7.46 -3.84 -8.32
C TYR A 16 7.75 -3.10 -9.64
N GLY A 17 8.12 -3.83 -10.69
CA GLY A 17 8.49 -3.25 -11.98
C GLY A 17 9.42 -4.15 -12.79
N LYS A 18 10.12 -3.58 -13.76
CA LYS A 18 11.05 -4.35 -14.61
C LYS A 18 12.37 -4.67 -13.91
N SER A 19 12.80 -3.82 -12.99
CA SER A 19 14.03 -3.97 -12.22
C SER A 19 13.92 -3.28 -10.86
N THR A 20 14.86 -3.54 -9.96
CA THR A 20 14.91 -2.91 -8.63
C THR A 20 15.15 -1.40 -8.68
N GLY A 21 15.71 -0.88 -9.78
CA GLY A 21 16.00 0.54 -9.94
C GLY A 21 17.05 1.10 -8.95
N THR A 22 17.78 0.23 -8.26
CA THR A 22 18.79 0.61 -7.27
C THR A 22 20.10 1.03 -7.94
N ASP A 23 20.91 1.78 -7.21
CA ASP A 23 22.30 2.09 -7.60
C ASP A 23 23.26 0.96 -7.20
N ASN A 24 24.55 1.16 -7.52
CA ASN A 24 25.62 0.17 -7.25
C ASN A 24 26.19 0.24 -5.82
N SER A 25 25.57 0.94 -4.89
CA SER A 25 26.06 1.08 -3.50
C SER A 25 25.81 -0.16 -2.64
N GLY A 26 24.84 -0.99 -3.05
CA GLY A 26 24.41 -2.19 -2.33
C GLY A 26 24.97 -3.49 -2.86
N ILE A 27 24.32 -4.56 -2.42
CA ILE A 27 24.44 -5.91 -2.96
C ILE A 27 23.03 -6.48 -3.12
N GLU A 28 22.79 -7.19 -4.21
CA GLU A 28 21.49 -7.78 -4.51
C GLU A 28 21.63 -9.26 -4.79
N TYR A 29 20.88 -10.04 -4.04
CA TYR A 29 20.76 -11.48 -4.19
C TYR A 29 19.47 -11.81 -4.91
N VAL A 30 19.55 -12.32 -6.13
CA VAL A 30 18.40 -12.87 -6.85
C VAL A 30 18.19 -14.28 -6.37
N VAL A 31 17.03 -14.53 -5.77
CA VAL A 31 16.65 -15.79 -5.14
C VAL A 31 15.52 -16.44 -5.92
N LYS A 32 15.69 -17.69 -6.25
CA LYS A 32 14.67 -18.55 -6.86
C LYS A 32 14.69 -19.91 -6.17
N ASP A 33 13.51 -20.42 -5.82
CA ASP A 33 13.36 -21.72 -5.14
C ASP A 33 14.29 -21.85 -3.90
N ASN A 34 14.36 -20.77 -3.09
CA ASN A 34 15.20 -20.63 -1.91
C ASN A 34 16.73 -20.70 -2.17
N LYS A 35 17.17 -20.57 -3.41
CA LYS A 35 18.59 -20.56 -3.77
C LYS A 35 19.00 -19.23 -4.41
N ILE A 36 20.19 -18.77 -4.10
CA ILE A 36 20.78 -17.61 -4.77
C ILE A 36 21.18 -18.05 -6.19
N VAL A 37 20.50 -17.47 -7.18
CA VAL A 37 20.77 -17.77 -8.60
C VAL A 37 21.66 -16.71 -9.25
N LYS A 38 21.75 -15.52 -8.64
CA LYS A 38 22.59 -14.43 -9.13
C LYS A 38 22.90 -13.42 -8.02
N ILE A 39 24.06 -12.79 -8.09
CA ILE A 39 24.46 -11.67 -7.21
C ILE A 39 24.83 -10.49 -8.10
N ASN A 40 24.27 -9.30 -7.79
CA ASN A 40 24.53 -8.05 -8.48
C ASN A 40 24.93 -6.96 -7.47
N SER A 41 25.56 -5.90 -7.92
CA SER A 41 25.80 -4.69 -7.10
C SER A 41 24.56 -3.79 -7.03
N GLY A 42 23.64 -3.92 -7.98
CA GLY A 42 22.38 -3.16 -8.04
C GLY A 42 21.64 -3.39 -9.34
N ASN A 43 20.44 -2.79 -9.44
CA ASN A 43 19.57 -2.79 -10.61
C ASN A 43 19.28 -4.18 -11.22
N SER A 44 18.98 -5.14 -10.35
CA SER A 44 18.59 -6.49 -10.79
C SER A 44 17.25 -6.48 -11.54
N LEU A 45 17.17 -7.25 -12.62
CA LEU A 45 15.91 -7.50 -13.30
C LEU A 45 14.99 -8.34 -12.42
N LEU A 46 13.70 -8.04 -12.44
CA LEU A 46 12.66 -8.75 -11.69
C LEU A 46 11.89 -9.68 -12.62
N ARG A 47 12.02 -10.98 -12.40
CA ARG A 47 11.39 -12.01 -13.23
C ARG A 47 10.35 -12.80 -12.42
N PRO A 48 9.37 -13.41 -13.10
CA PRO A 48 8.40 -14.28 -12.45
C PRO A 48 9.07 -15.40 -11.64
N GLY A 49 8.62 -15.56 -10.39
CA GLY A 49 9.14 -16.58 -9.47
C GLY A 49 10.51 -16.25 -8.85
N GLU A 50 11.06 -15.06 -9.12
CA GLU A 50 12.28 -14.57 -8.45
C GLU A 50 11.94 -13.51 -7.41
N ILE A 51 12.71 -13.49 -6.33
CA ILE A 51 12.74 -12.46 -5.31
C ILE A 51 14.14 -11.86 -5.29
N VAL A 52 14.25 -10.55 -5.17
CA VAL A 52 15.55 -9.88 -5.01
C VAL A 52 15.64 -9.31 -3.61
N VAL A 53 16.62 -9.78 -2.85
CA VAL A 53 17.01 -9.24 -1.55
C VAL A 53 18.09 -8.20 -1.80
N SER A 54 17.76 -6.94 -1.62
CA SER A 54 18.66 -5.80 -1.79
C SER A 54 19.10 -5.28 -0.43
N ALA A 55 20.40 -5.21 -0.19
CA ALA A 55 20.97 -4.76 1.07
C ALA A 55 22.03 -3.68 0.87
N THR A 56 22.06 -2.70 1.79
CA THR A 56 23.01 -1.60 1.82
C THR A 56 23.55 -1.41 3.25
N GLY A 57 24.65 -0.68 3.41
CA GLY A 57 25.19 -0.40 4.73
C GLY A 57 25.41 -1.67 5.57
N ASN A 58 24.85 -1.73 6.77
CA ASN A 58 24.99 -2.87 7.68
C ASN A 58 24.32 -4.15 7.15
N GLY A 59 23.21 -4.05 6.40
CA GLY A 59 22.57 -5.19 5.78
C GLY A 59 23.50 -5.92 4.80
N LYS A 60 24.30 -5.16 4.04
CA LYS A 60 25.34 -5.73 3.18
C LYS A 60 26.36 -6.56 3.95
N ASN A 61 26.74 -6.13 5.16
CA ASN A 61 27.69 -6.87 6.00
C ASN A 61 27.09 -8.17 6.54
N ILE A 62 25.80 -8.15 6.90
CA ILE A 62 25.08 -9.33 7.41
C ILE A 62 24.99 -10.42 6.34
N LEU A 63 24.74 -10.03 5.09
CA LEU A 63 24.61 -10.96 3.97
C LEU A 63 25.92 -11.24 3.25
N SER A 64 27.02 -10.59 3.68
CA SER A 64 28.34 -10.80 3.07
C SER A 64 28.80 -12.25 3.25
N GLY A 65 29.43 -12.81 2.21
CA GLY A 65 29.91 -14.18 2.23
C GLY A 65 28.96 -15.21 1.60
N LEU A 66 27.74 -14.82 1.27
CA LEU A 66 26.84 -15.69 0.49
C LEU A 66 27.27 -15.72 -0.98
N ASN A 67 27.16 -16.90 -1.59
CA ASN A 67 27.56 -17.17 -2.97
C ASN A 67 26.37 -17.66 -3.80
N VAL A 68 26.52 -17.61 -5.12
CA VAL A 68 25.54 -18.25 -6.02
C VAL A 68 25.52 -19.75 -5.74
N GLY A 69 24.32 -20.28 -5.56
CA GLY A 69 24.05 -21.66 -5.17
C GLY A 69 23.76 -21.87 -3.70
N ASP A 70 24.10 -20.92 -2.84
CA ASP A 70 23.78 -21.00 -1.42
C ASP A 70 22.26 -20.88 -1.19
N ASP A 71 21.80 -21.49 -0.09
CA ASP A 71 20.41 -21.39 0.33
C ASP A 71 20.13 -20.03 0.98
N LEU A 72 19.08 -19.35 0.51
CA LEU A 72 18.56 -18.12 1.09
C LEU A 72 17.04 -18.18 1.16
N VAL A 73 16.52 -18.50 2.32
CA VAL A 73 15.09 -18.60 2.57
C VAL A 73 14.56 -17.23 2.97
N VAL A 74 13.56 -16.74 2.25
CA VAL A 74 12.87 -15.48 2.55
C VAL A 74 11.50 -15.80 3.15
N ASN A 75 11.34 -15.52 4.45
CA ASN A 75 10.07 -15.65 5.15
C ASN A 75 9.48 -14.26 5.41
N GLN A 76 8.30 -13.99 4.87
CA GLN A 76 7.53 -12.81 5.22
C GLN A 76 6.61 -13.14 6.39
N ILE A 77 6.89 -12.59 7.56
CA ILE A 77 6.08 -12.80 8.76
C ILE A 77 5.39 -11.47 9.08
N LEU A 78 4.07 -11.45 8.97
CA LEU A 78 3.25 -10.28 9.21
C LEU A 78 2.56 -10.32 10.58
N ASN A 79 2.73 -11.43 11.29
CA ASN A 79 2.03 -11.80 12.53
C ASN A 79 0.53 -12.06 12.33
N THR A 80 -0.04 -12.84 13.22
CA THR A 80 -1.48 -13.12 13.20
C THR A 80 -2.28 -11.82 13.44
N PRO A 81 -3.40 -11.61 12.72
CA PRO A 81 -4.08 -12.55 11.82
C PRO A 81 -3.64 -12.48 10.34
N TRP A 82 -2.65 -11.68 10.00
CA TRP A 82 -2.29 -11.31 8.64
C TRP A 82 -1.55 -12.41 7.87
N ASP A 83 -0.89 -13.34 8.57
CA ASP A 83 -0.11 -14.43 7.94
C ASP A 83 -0.96 -15.36 7.06
N SER A 84 -2.29 -15.39 7.28
CA SER A 84 -3.24 -16.17 6.48
C SER A 84 -3.96 -15.37 5.39
N ALA A 85 -3.67 -14.07 5.25
CA ALA A 85 -4.33 -13.23 4.25
C ALA A 85 -3.81 -13.54 2.84
N THR A 86 -4.72 -13.62 1.87
CA THR A 86 -4.36 -13.79 0.46
C THR A 86 -3.76 -12.52 -0.12
N ASP A 87 -4.34 -11.38 0.24
CA ASP A 87 -3.92 -10.07 -0.21
C ASP A 87 -3.86 -9.10 0.97
N ILE A 88 -2.86 -8.23 0.98
CA ILE A 88 -2.69 -7.20 2.00
C ILE A 88 -2.38 -5.87 1.33
N LEU A 89 -3.13 -4.84 1.72
CA LEU A 89 -2.94 -3.47 1.27
C LEU A 89 -2.56 -2.57 2.44
N GLY A 90 -1.52 -1.76 2.25
CA GLY A 90 -1.19 -0.68 3.17
C GLY A 90 -2.13 0.50 2.94
N VAL A 91 -3.08 0.69 3.84
CA VAL A 91 -4.11 1.73 3.79
C VAL A 91 -4.29 2.36 5.16
N GLY A 92 -4.90 3.53 5.23
CA GLY A 92 -5.17 4.21 6.52
C GLY A 92 -5.50 5.68 6.35
N PRO A 93 -5.93 6.31 7.45
CA PRO A 93 -6.24 5.72 8.76
C PRO A 93 -7.57 4.96 8.77
N ARG A 94 -7.79 4.15 9.81
CA ARG A 94 -9.16 3.67 10.12
C ARG A 94 -10.06 4.88 10.35
N LEU A 95 -11.29 4.82 9.86
CA LEU A 95 -12.30 5.88 9.98
C LEU A 95 -13.45 5.51 10.92
N VAL A 96 -13.92 4.28 10.80
CA VAL A 96 -15.09 3.77 11.53
C VAL A 96 -14.75 2.42 12.14
N LYS A 97 -15.18 2.20 13.37
CA LYS A 97 -15.09 0.94 14.09
C LYS A 97 -16.39 0.70 14.86
N ASN A 98 -17.02 -0.47 14.65
CA ASN A 98 -18.29 -0.85 15.30
C ASN A 98 -19.38 0.24 15.17
N GLY A 99 -19.48 0.90 14.02
CA GLY A 99 -20.47 1.97 13.76
C GLY A 99 -20.18 3.29 14.46
N GLN A 100 -19.00 3.50 14.99
CA GLN A 100 -18.57 4.74 15.63
C GLN A 100 -17.36 5.34 14.91
N VAL A 101 -17.23 6.67 14.96
CA VAL A 101 -16.03 7.36 14.45
C VAL A 101 -14.82 6.93 15.29
N ASP A 102 -13.84 6.36 14.63
CA ASP A 102 -12.60 5.87 15.26
C ASP A 102 -11.40 6.13 14.33
N ILE A 103 -10.95 7.39 14.31
CA ILE A 103 -9.87 7.83 13.43
C ILE A 103 -8.54 7.57 14.10
N THR A 104 -7.76 6.66 13.53
CA THR A 104 -6.48 6.17 14.08
C THR A 104 -5.24 6.89 13.55
N SER A 105 -5.39 8.04 12.89
CA SER A 105 -4.29 8.75 12.23
C SER A 105 -3.08 9.02 13.13
N SER A 106 -3.30 9.35 14.40
CA SER A 106 -2.19 9.59 15.34
C SER A 106 -1.45 8.29 15.70
N ILE A 107 -2.18 7.17 15.85
CA ILE A 107 -1.59 5.86 16.15
C ILE A 107 -0.83 5.34 14.95
N GLU A 108 -1.37 5.55 13.75
CA GLU A 108 -0.80 5.12 12.48
C GLU A 108 0.26 6.10 11.95
N GLN A 109 0.55 7.20 12.67
CA GLN A 109 1.53 8.24 12.32
C GLN A 109 1.26 8.87 10.94
N ILE A 110 -0.03 9.03 10.59
CA ILE A 110 -0.45 9.66 9.33
C ILE A 110 -0.40 11.17 9.49
N GLY A 111 0.36 11.82 8.61
CA GLY A 111 0.70 13.22 8.66
C GLY A 111 -0.46 14.19 8.38
N PRO A 112 -0.21 15.50 8.63
CA PRO A 112 -1.21 16.55 8.46
C PRO A 112 -1.59 16.82 6.99
N ASP A 113 -0.80 16.37 6.04
CA ASP A 113 -1.11 16.38 4.60
C ASP A 113 -2.36 15.57 4.26
N VAL A 114 -2.63 14.49 5.02
CA VAL A 114 -3.84 13.69 4.90
C VAL A 114 -4.94 14.19 5.84
N THR A 115 -4.59 14.57 7.07
CA THR A 115 -5.56 14.84 8.15
C THR A 115 -6.01 16.30 8.23
N GLY A 116 -5.20 17.25 7.74
CA GLY A 116 -5.31 18.67 8.05
C GLY A 116 -6.28 19.47 7.18
N ALA A 117 -6.85 18.92 6.10
CA ALA A 117 -7.68 19.67 5.18
C ALA A 117 -8.81 18.86 4.55
N ARG A 118 -9.81 19.56 4.03
CA ARG A 118 -10.82 18.97 3.13
C ARG A 118 -10.14 18.51 1.84
N ALA A 119 -10.41 17.27 1.44
CA ALA A 119 -9.83 16.69 0.24
C ALA A 119 -10.80 15.70 -0.41
N PRO A 120 -10.56 15.32 -1.68
CA PRO A 120 -11.14 14.10 -2.22
C PRO A 120 -10.76 12.92 -1.33
N ARG A 121 -11.67 11.98 -1.16
CA ARG A 121 -11.49 10.83 -0.26
C ARG A 121 -11.86 9.54 -0.96
N THR A 122 -11.16 8.48 -0.59
CA THR A 122 -11.49 7.11 -0.97
C THR A 122 -11.56 6.28 0.30
N ALA A 123 -12.58 5.44 0.43
CA ALA A 123 -12.70 4.52 1.54
C ALA A 123 -13.31 3.19 1.11
N VAL A 124 -13.00 2.16 1.88
CA VAL A 124 -13.70 0.88 1.84
C VAL A 124 -14.32 0.65 3.21
N GLY A 125 -15.58 0.23 3.21
CA GLY A 125 -16.32 -0.04 4.43
C GLY A 125 -17.10 -1.33 4.35
N ILE A 126 -17.49 -1.82 5.53
CA ILE A 126 -18.39 -2.95 5.71
C ILE A 126 -19.72 -2.39 6.24
N LEU A 127 -20.81 -2.71 5.56
CA LEU A 127 -22.16 -2.36 5.98
C LEU A 127 -22.67 -3.33 7.05
N LYS A 128 -23.70 -2.92 7.80
CA LYS A 128 -24.38 -3.78 8.81
C LYS A 128 -24.85 -5.12 8.26
N ASN A 129 -25.20 -5.18 6.98
CA ASN A 129 -25.65 -6.40 6.30
C ASN A 129 -24.51 -7.28 5.78
N GLY A 130 -23.26 -6.90 6.03
CA GLY A 130 -22.04 -7.60 5.60
C GLY A 130 -21.57 -7.26 4.18
N ASN A 131 -22.29 -6.41 3.44
CA ASN A 131 -21.84 -5.97 2.12
C ASN A 131 -20.64 -5.03 2.23
N VAL A 132 -19.80 -5.04 1.18
CA VAL A 132 -18.67 -4.13 1.03
C VAL A 132 -19.11 -2.87 0.30
N LEU A 133 -18.78 -1.71 0.86
CA LEU A 133 -18.98 -0.41 0.24
C LEU A 133 -17.63 0.14 -0.25
N PHE A 134 -17.57 0.49 -1.54
CA PHE A 134 -16.50 1.34 -2.09
C PHE A 134 -17.04 2.77 -2.16
N ALA A 135 -16.36 3.70 -1.54
CA ALA A 135 -16.76 5.10 -1.49
C ALA A 135 -15.66 6.00 -2.04
N VAL A 136 -15.99 6.80 -3.04
CA VAL A 136 -15.13 7.86 -3.57
C VAL A 136 -15.89 9.18 -3.48
N LEU A 137 -15.23 10.19 -2.94
CA LEU A 137 -15.75 11.55 -2.79
C LEU A 137 -14.85 12.52 -3.57
N ASP A 138 -15.45 13.26 -4.47
CA ASP A 138 -14.77 14.36 -5.16
C ASP A 138 -14.42 15.51 -4.19
N GLY A 139 -13.41 16.29 -4.54
CA GLY A 139 -13.01 17.44 -3.74
C GLY A 139 -12.05 18.35 -4.49
N ARG A 140 -11.66 19.46 -3.84
CA ARG A 140 -10.76 20.50 -4.39
C ARG A 140 -11.29 21.10 -5.70
N GLN A 141 -12.60 21.06 -5.92
CA GLN A 141 -13.26 21.52 -7.13
C GLN A 141 -14.45 22.44 -6.80
N ALA A 142 -15.00 23.13 -7.81
CA ALA A 142 -16.11 24.07 -7.61
C ALA A 142 -17.38 23.35 -7.11
N HIS A 143 -17.68 22.18 -7.63
CA HIS A 143 -18.84 21.38 -7.27
C HIS A 143 -18.68 20.59 -5.96
N SER A 144 -17.46 20.31 -5.54
CA SER A 144 -17.16 19.63 -4.27
C SER A 144 -15.86 20.12 -3.66
N LYS A 145 -15.92 20.52 -2.39
CA LYS A 145 -14.72 20.89 -1.61
C LYS A 145 -14.02 19.68 -1.00
N GLY A 146 -14.65 18.53 -1.00
CA GLY A 146 -14.20 17.35 -0.27
C GLY A 146 -14.62 17.38 1.19
N MET A 147 -14.12 16.42 1.97
CA MET A 147 -14.43 16.27 3.40
C MET A 147 -13.17 16.16 4.25
N MET A 148 -13.27 16.58 5.51
CA MET A 148 -12.34 16.17 6.56
C MET A 148 -12.56 14.69 6.88
N LEU A 149 -11.60 14.02 7.51
CA LEU A 149 -11.72 12.59 7.81
C LEU A 149 -12.90 12.28 8.75
N ASP A 150 -13.16 13.13 9.75
CA ASP A 150 -14.28 12.96 10.68
C ASP A 150 -15.64 13.16 10.02
N GLU A 151 -15.76 14.12 9.12
CA GLU A 151 -16.97 14.33 8.33
C GLU A 151 -17.24 13.11 7.41
N PHE A 152 -16.20 12.60 6.78
CA PHE A 152 -16.31 11.43 5.92
C PHE A 152 -16.68 10.18 6.71
N ALA A 153 -16.07 9.98 7.89
CA ALA A 153 -16.44 8.89 8.79
C ALA A 153 -17.92 8.94 9.20
N ARG A 154 -18.42 10.15 9.60
CA ARG A 154 -19.85 10.34 9.93
C ARG A 154 -20.77 10.10 8.75
N PHE A 155 -20.36 10.54 7.56
CA PHE A 155 -21.12 10.29 6.33
C PHE A 155 -21.23 8.78 6.05
N LEU A 156 -20.14 8.02 6.17
CA LEU A 156 -20.13 6.58 6.01
C LEU A 156 -21.04 5.86 7.03
N ILE A 157 -21.02 6.31 8.30
CA ILE A 157 -21.92 5.80 9.34
C ILE A 157 -23.37 6.04 8.96
N GLY A 158 -23.70 7.21 8.40
CA GLY A 158 -25.03 7.53 7.88
C GLY A 158 -25.49 6.60 6.75
N MET A 159 -24.57 5.93 6.07
CA MET A 159 -24.80 4.89 5.07
C MET A 159 -24.80 3.47 5.65
N GLU A 160 -24.94 3.33 6.97
CA GLU A 160 -24.94 2.06 7.71
C GLU A 160 -23.61 1.30 7.70
N VAL A 161 -22.50 2.00 7.47
CA VAL A 161 -21.14 1.42 7.58
C VAL A 161 -20.82 1.18 9.06
N VAL A 162 -20.34 -0.01 9.36
CA VAL A 162 -19.94 -0.41 10.73
C VAL A 162 -18.43 -0.44 10.91
N ASP A 163 -17.67 -0.72 9.87
CA ASP A 163 -16.20 -0.64 9.85
C ASP A 163 -15.74 0.01 8.56
N ALA A 164 -14.77 0.92 8.60
CA ALA A 164 -14.22 1.56 7.41
C ALA A 164 -12.76 1.97 7.58
N VAL A 165 -12.02 1.92 6.47
CA VAL A 165 -10.65 2.40 6.37
C VAL A 165 -10.52 3.37 5.19
N ASN A 166 -9.73 4.42 5.40
CA ASN A 166 -9.39 5.37 4.34
C ASN A 166 -8.30 4.79 3.44
N PHE A 167 -8.44 5.03 2.16
CA PHE A 167 -7.44 4.75 1.14
C PHE A 167 -6.73 6.03 0.71
N ASP A 168 -5.79 5.94 -0.23
CA ASP A 168 -5.18 7.11 -0.84
C ASP A 168 -6.26 8.04 -1.39
N GLY A 169 -6.07 9.33 -1.15
CA GLY A 169 -7.03 10.37 -1.42
C GLY A 169 -6.52 11.41 -2.42
N GLY A 170 -7.11 12.60 -2.38
CA GLY A 170 -6.68 13.67 -3.26
C GLY A 170 -6.82 13.32 -4.74
N GLY A 171 -5.77 13.52 -5.52
CA GLY A 171 -5.77 13.21 -6.96
C GLY A 171 -5.84 11.72 -7.29
N SER A 172 -5.58 10.84 -6.31
CA SER A 172 -5.71 9.38 -6.46
C SER A 172 -7.14 8.87 -6.21
N SER A 173 -8.09 9.76 -5.81
CA SER A 173 -9.49 9.38 -5.61
C SER A 173 -10.19 9.17 -6.94
N GLU A 174 -10.30 7.92 -7.37
CA GLU A 174 -10.89 7.56 -8.63
C GLU A 174 -11.77 6.30 -8.51
N LEU A 175 -12.92 6.31 -9.18
CA LEU A 175 -13.82 5.18 -9.29
C LEU A 175 -14.08 4.86 -10.76
N VAL A 176 -13.69 3.65 -11.17
CA VAL A 176 -13.86 3.16 -12.54
C VAL A 176 -14.94 2.06 -12.55
N ILE A 177 -15.95 2.23 -13.38
CA ILE A 177 -17.02 1.24 -13.58
C ILE A 177 -17.14 0.93 -15.07
N GLY A 178 -16.97 -0.35 -15.43
CA GLY A 178 -17.06 -0.77 -16.83
C GLY A 178 -16.03 -0.07 -17.75
N GLY A 179 -14.84 0.21 -17.23
CA GLY A 179 -13.76 0.89 -17.97
C GLY A 179 -13.96 2.40 -18.13
N LYS A 180 -14.87 3.01 -17.38
CA LYS A 180 -15.12 4.47 -17.41
C LYS A 180 -14.97 5.06 -16.03
N ILE A 181 -14.26 6.18 -15.93
CA ILE A 181 -14.20 7.00 -14.71
C ILE A 181 -15.60 7.60 -14.49
N VAL A 182 -16.16 7.40 -13.28
CA VAL A 182 -17.52 7.84 -12.93
C VAL A 182 -17.56 8.97 -11.91
N ASN A 183 -16.41 9.35 -11.36
CA ASN A 183 -16.24 10.55 -10.53
C ASN A 183 -15.44 11.62 -11.27
N SER A 184 -15.07 12.72 -10.61
CA SER A 184 -14.27 13.80 -11.16
C SER A 184 -12.94 13.91 -10.42
N PRO A 185 -11.86 13.26 -10.90
CA PRO A 185 -10.55 13.36 -10.27
C PRO A 185 -10.05 14.79 -10.16
N SER A 186 -9.53 15.18 -8.99
CA SER A 186 -9.14 16.58 -8.72
C SER A 186 -7.96 17.08 -9.54
N ASP A 187 -7.19 16.17 -10.14
CA ASP A 187 -6.07 16.51 -11.03
C ASP A 187 -6.54 16.79 -12.47
N GLY A 188 -7.84 16.65 -12.74
CA GLY A 188 -8.41 16.83 -14.08
C GLY A 188 -8.16 15.67 -15.04
N MET A 189 -7.42 14.65 -14.61
CA MET A 189 -7.10 13.45 -15.38
C MET A 189 -6.83 12.27 -14.43
N GLU A 190 -6.85 11.06 -14.98
CA GLU A 190 -6.43 9.84 -14.31
C GLU A 190 -4.95 9.93 -13.89
N ARG A 191 -4.67 9.54 -12.65
CA ARG A 191 -3.32 9.51 -12.10
C ARG A 191 -2.80 8.07 -12.03
N PRO A 192 -1.55 7.79 -12.42
CA PRO A 192 -0.93 6.51 -12.13
C PRO A 192 -0.88 6.27 -10.61
N VAL A 193 -1.42 5.15 -10.15
CA VAL A 193 -1.41 4.71 -8.75
C VAL A 193 -0.68 3.37 -8.63
N ALA A 194 -0.08 3.11 -7.47
CA ALA A 194 0.68 1.88 -7.25
C ALA A 194 -0.24 0.65 -7.10
N THR A 195 -1.43 0.85 -6.54
CA THR A 195 -2.39 -0.22 -6.26
C THR A 195 -3.82 0.26 -6.48
N ALA A 196 -4.68 -0.65 -6.90
CA ALA A 196 -6.12 -0.42 -6.98
C ALA A 196 -6.87 -1.64 -6.41
N LEU A 197 -7.98 -1.39 -5.73
CA LEU A 197 -8.88 -2.46 -5.30
C LEU A 197 -9.95 -2.67 -6.36
N THR A 198 -10.13 -3.91 -6.80
CA THR A 198 -11.07 -4.25 -7.87
C THR A 198 -12.11 -5.23 -7.40
N ALA A 199 -13.36 -5.04 -7.86
CA ALA A 199 -14.43 -6.01 -7.71
C ALA A 199 -14.75 -6.61 -9.08
N VAL A 200 -14.61 -7.92 -9.22
CA VAL A 200 -14.90 -8.64 -10.46
C VAL A 200 -15.99 -9.68 -10.22
N ARG A 201 -16.88 -9.84 -11.21
CA ARG A 201 -17.87 -10.89 -11.19
C ARG A 201 -17.18 -12.23 -11.50
N ARG A 202 -17.40 -13.21 -10.64
CA ARG A 202 -16.97 -14.60 -10.91
C ARG A 202 -18.02 -15.32 -11.72
#